data_48546771c42e9a321cb30e03fa1e2529
#
_entry.id   48546771c42e9a321cb30e03fa1e2529
#
_cell.length_a   1.000
_cell.length_b   1.000
_cell.length_c   1.000
_cell.angle_alpha   90.00
_cell.angle_beta   90.00
_cell.angle_gamma   90.00
#
_symmetry.space_group_name_H-M   'P 1'
#
loop_
_entity.id
_entity.type
_entity.pdbx_description
1 polymer ?
#
loop_
_entity_poly.entity_id
_entity_poly.type
_entity_poly.pdbx_seq_one_letter_code
_entity_poly.pdbx_strand_id
1 'polypeptide(L)'
;MDKSCLIVDCGSGYCKAGYSGYIEPTVLIPTAVWHPQSNNMITTDDQSSLRFGYKGLEEENGILIHPIQKSKIIEWDDYELFLDNLFKNELIIKTEEYGIFMTEPPLTLKSSRERLTEILFEKFNAPFIFTTNGAVLTSYGAFKYSGFVLDCGYDSSTVVPVSNGYPYSSCIQTIDVGGKDVSEFLLKMLVKKGYDEKKIKNNIKYIKEKYCYVENENNSKNSKETIKFNLPDGTEINLDKEKYLCSEILFHPEMINKTVGGVANTLCSSISAIDHFTKNEFEGNNLIIAGGSTLFDGFSERLKVEIGKYYGGKYKDRMNIITIKERNNLQWIGASTFSLMQIFKGLCTTKEEYNNYGPTAVHNKCFY
;
A
#
# COMPACT_ATOMS: atom_id res chain seq x y z
N MET A 1 -9.05 -18.62 -23.86
CA MET A 1 -9.38 -17.56 -22.85
C MET A 1 -8.94 -16.22 -23.42
N ASP A 2 -9.87 -15.47 -24.00
CA ASP A 2 -9.58 -14.14 -24.55
C ASP A 2 -10.26 -13.02 -23.74
N LYS A 3 -10.60 -13.31 -22.47
CA LYS A 3 -11.17 -12.30 -21.59
C LYS A 3 -10.05 -11.40 -21.06
N SER A 4 -10.29 -10.11 -21.10
CA SER A 4 -9.41 -9.10 -20.48
C SER A 4 -9.31 -9.35 -18.98
N CYS A 5 -8.20 -8.93 -18.38
CA CYS A 5 -7.97 -9.07 -16.95
C CYS A 5 -8.11 -7.71 -16.27
N LEU A 6 -8.82 -7.68 -15.15
CA LEU A 6 -8.86 -6.55 -14.24
C LEU A 6 -7.80 -6.73 -13.18
N ILE A 7 -7.08 -5.68 -12.88
CA ILE A 7 -6.09 -5.64 -11.82
C ILE A 7 -6.64 -4.80 -10.69
N VAL A 8 -6.61 -5.35 -9.48
CA VAL A 8 -7.07 -4.70 -8.25
C VAL A 8 -5.99 -4.79 -7.19
N ASP A 9 -5.48 -3.64 -6.81
CA ASP A 9 -4.48 -3.45 -5.74
C ASP A 9 -5.15 -2.72 -4.57
N CYS A 10 -5.69 -3.49 -3.62
CA CYS A 10 -6.35 -2.96 -2.43
C CYS A 10 -5.38 -2.87 -1.26
N GLY A 11 -4.86 -1.67 -1.03
CA GLY A 11 -4.12 -1.35 0.19
C GLY A 11 -5.04 -0.85 1.31
N SER A 12 -4.50 -0.68 2.53
CA SER A 12 -5.24 -0.15 3.68
C SER A 12 -5.67 1.31 3.52
N GLY A 13 -4.97 2.10 2.70
CA GLY A 13 -5.32 3.49 2.46
C GLY A 13 -6.10 3.71 1.16
N TYR A 14 -5.67 3.07 0.09
CA TYR A 14 -6.21 3.26 -1.26
C TYR A 14 -6.32 1.93 -2.01
N CYS A 15 -7.40 1.80 -2.76
CA CYS A 15 -7.57 0.79 -3.78
C CYS A 15 -7.29 1.39 -5.15
N LYS A 16 -6.49 0.69 -5.94
CA LYS A 16 -6.14 1.01 -7.32
C LYS A 16 -6.68 -0.10 -8.21
N ALA A 17 -7.49 0.25 -9.18
CA ALA A 17 -8.08 -0.73 -10.07
C ALA A 17 -8.07 -0.27 -11.52
N GLY A 18 -8.05 -1.23 -12.45
CA GLY A 18 -8.05 -0.93 -13.89
C GLY A 18 -7.75 -2.16 -14.72
N TYR A 19 -7.58 -1.95 -16.01
CA TYR A 19 -7.40 -3.03 -16.98
C TYR A 19 -5.93 -3.37 -17.20
N SER A 20 -5.66 -4.65 -17.46
CA SER A 20 -4.33 -5.12 -17.85
C SER A 20 -3.84 -4.43 -19.12
N GLY A 21 -2.53 -4.18 -19.20
CA GLY A 21 -1.89 -3.51 -20.35
C GLY A 21 -1.87 -1.98 -20.27
N TYR A 22 -2.54 -1.38 -19.28
CA TYR A 22 -2.42 0.06 -19.03
C TYR A 22 -1.22 0.36 -18.15
N ILE A 23 -0.69 1.58 -18.26
CA ILE A 23 0.48 2.05 -17.50
C ILE A 23 0.11 2.69 -16.16
N GLU A 24 -1.18 2.95 -15.93
CA GLU A 24 -1.71 3.52 -14.69
C GLU A 24 -3.12 2.99 -14.40
N PRO A 25 -3.54 2.91 -13.13
CA PRO A 25 -4.87 2.46 -12.76
C PRO A 25 -5.94 3.45 -13.25
N THR A 26 -7.08 2.93 -13.68
CA THR A 26 -8.23 3.73 -14.09
C THR A 26 -8.97 4.36 -12.91
N VAL A 27 -8.97 3.63 -11.77
CA VAL A 27 -9.63 4.02 -10.53
C VAL A 27 -8.61 4.06 -9.40
N LEU A 28 -8.66 5.15 -8.62
CA LEU A 28 -7.92 5.34 -7.38
C LEU A 28 -8.86 5.91 -6.33
N ILE A 29 -9.30 5.08 -5.38
CA ILE A 29 -10.23 5.46 -4.32
C ILE A 29 -9.73 5.04 -2.94
N PRO A 30 -10.05 5.79 -1.87
CA PRO A 30 -9.80 5.35 -0.50
C PRO A 30 -10.49 4.02 -0.20
N THR A 31 -9.77 3.10 0.46
CA THR A 31 -10.33 1.82 0.92
C THR A 31 -11.09 2.05 2.22
N ALA A 32 -12.30 2.60 2.10
CA ALA A 32 -13.12 3.01 3.22
C ALA A 32 -14.61 2.83 2.93
N VAL A 33 -15.36 2.42 3.93
CA VAL A 33 -16.82 2.27 3.92
C VAL A 33 -17.38 3.09 5.08
N TRP A 34 -18.31 3.97 4.79
CA TRP A 34 -18.99 4.76 5.79
C TRP A 34 -20.41 4.22 6.03
N HIS A 35 -20.75 4.06 7.30
CA HIS A 35 -22.05 3.62 7.77
C HIS A 35 -22.76 4.79 8.46
N PRO A 36 -24.01 5.08 8.13
CA PRO A 36 -24.80 6.11 8.81
C PRO A 36 -25.03 5.72 10.28
N GLN A 37 -24.98 6.70 11.18
CA GLN A 37 -25.37 6.49 12.55
C GLN A 37 -26.90 6.45 12.62
N SER A 38 -27.50 5.25 12.63
CA SER A 38 -28.94 5.12 12.77
C SER A 38 -29.32 5.04 14.25
N ASN A 39 -30.32 5.83 14.65
CA ASN A 39 -30.98 5.69 15.95
C ASN A 39 -31.95 4.49 15.97
N ASN A 40 -32.16 3.83 14.85
CA ASN A 40 -33.00 2.63 14.69
C ASN A 40 -32.16 1.50 14.14
N MET A 41 -32.42 0.26 14.57
CA MET A 41 -31.74 -0.94 14.03
C MET A 41 -31.70 -0.89 12.51
N ILE A 42 -30.50 -0.83 11.95
CA ILE A 42 -30.31 -0.97 10.50
C ILE A 42 -30.73 -2.40 10.16
N THR A 43 -31.81 -2.54 9.44
CA THR A 43 -32.10 -3.79 8.72
C THR A 43 -31.03 -3.92 7.65
N THR A 44 -30.43 -5.09 7.51
CA THR A 44 -29.34 -5.44 6.58
C THR A 44 -29.62 -5.10 5.10
N ASP A 45 -30.83 -4.59 4.77
CA ASP A 45 -31.29 -4.34 3.42
C ASP A 45 -31.08 -2.91 2.90
N ASP A 46 -30.65 -1.94 3.74
CA ASP A 46 -30.50 -0.55 3.29
C ASP A 46 -29.04 -0.19 2.90
N GLN A 47 -28.50 -0.94 1.92
CA GLN A 47 -27.20 -0.65 1.33
C GLN A 47 -27.16 0.71 0.61
N SER A 48 -28.31 1.30 0.31
CA SER A 48 -28.42 2.60 -0.38
C SER A 48 -27.87 3.76 0.46
N SER A 49 -27.77 3.59 1.78
CA SER A 49 -27.27 4.59 2.73
C SER A 49 -25.75 4.55 2.91
N LEU A 50 -25.07 3.49 2.48
CA LEU A 50 -23.61 3.36 2.57
C LEU A 50 -22.90 4.34 1.62
N ARG A 51 -21.74 4.80 2.04
CA ARG A 51 -20.84 5.61 1.21
C ARG A 51 -19.46 5.01 1.16
N PHE A 52 -18.83 5.07 0.01
CA PHE A 52 -17.55 4.42 -0.28
C PHE A 52 -16.51 5.43 -0.73
N GLY A 53 -15.26 5.14 -0.46
CA GLY A 53 -14.14 5.91 -0.93
C GLY A 53 -14.18 7.37 -0.49
N TYR A 54 -13.99 8.30 -1.42
CA TYR A 54 -14.00 9.74 -1.13
C TYR A 54 -15.34 10.21 -0.56
N LYS A 55 -16.46 9.71 -1.09
CA LYS A 55 -17.79 10.06 -0.57
C LYS A 55 -17.95 9.66 0.90
N GLY A 56 -17.40 8.50 1.31
CA GLY A 56 -17.41 8.07 2.70
C GLY A 56 -16.54 8.94 3.61
N LEU A 57 -15.41 9.46 3.11
CA LEU A 57 -14.53 10.34 3.88
C LEU A 57 -15.11 11.74 4.10
N GLU A 58 -16.03 12.18 3.25
CA GLU A 58 -16.69 13.50 3.33
C GLU A 58 -17.89 13.50 4.28
N GLU A 59 -18.40 12.32 4.63
CA GLU A 59 -19.58 12.20 5.49
C GLU A 59 -19.26 12.43 6.98
N GLU A 60 -20.17 13.14 7.63
CA GLU A 60 -20.19 13.34 9.09
C GLU A 60 -21.30 12.49 9.71
N ASN A 61 -21.32 12.34 10.99
CA ASN A 61 -22.39 11.66 11.74
C ASN A 61 -22.59 10.17 11.40
N GLY A 62 -21.50 9.46 11.19
CA GLY A 62 -21.49 8.02 10.95
C GLY A 62 -20.20 7.37 11.40
N ILE A 63 -20.05 6.10 11.08
CA ILE A 63 -18.86 5.30 11.39
C ILE A 63 -18.11 5.01 10.10
N LEU A 64 -16.88 5.49 10.01
CA LEU A 64 -15.98 5.18 8.90
C LEU A 64 -15.15 3.94 9.21
N ILE A 65 -15.30 2.90 8.41
CA ILE A 65 -14.58 1.64 8.53
C ILE A 65 -13.53 1.53 7.42
N HIS A 66 -12.32 1.18 7.80
CA HIS A 66 -11.27 0.75 6.88
C HIS A 66 -11.18 -0.77 6.94
N PRO A 67 -11.68 -1.51 5.94
CA PRO A 67 -11.77 -2.98 6.00
C PRO A 67 -10.41 -3.66 5.96
N ILE A 68 -9.37 -2.95 5.50
CA ILE A 68 -7.99 -3.43 5.50
C ILE A 68 -7.20 -2.61 6.51
N GLN A 69 -6.55 -3.28 7.47
CA GLN A 69 -5.65 -2.65 8.42
C GLN A 69 -4.37 -3.47 8.58
N LYS A 70 -3.23 -2.79 8.64
CA LYS A 70 -1.90 -3.42 8.78
C LYS A 70 -1.70 -4.56 7.79
N SER A 71 -2.06 -4.30 6.54
CA SER A 71 -2.00 -5.27 5.44
C SER A 71 -2.85 -6.53 5.62
N LYS A 72 -3.91 -6.50 6.45
CA LYS A 72 -4.84 -7.62 6.67
C LYS A 72 -6.27 -7.15 6.47
N ILE A 73 -7.09 -7.98 5.83
CA ILE A 73 -8.52 -7.77 5.77
C ILE A 73 -9.08 -8.16 7.14
N ILE A 74 -9.65 -7.19 7.86
CA ILE A 74 -10.20 -7.39 9.21
C ILE A 74 -11.72 -7.36 9.21
N GLU A 75 -12.33 -6.56 8.33
CA GLU A 75 -13.79 -6.44 8.16
C GLU A 75 -14.17 -6.97 6.78
N TRP A 76 -14.45 -8.28 6.71
CA TRP A 76 -14.70 -8.98 5.45
C TRP A 76 -16.01 -8.55 4.78
N ASP A 77 -17.04 -8.29 5.54
CA ASP A 77 -18.34 -7.89 5.01
C ASP A 77 -18.25 -6.52 4.36
N ASP A 78 -17.58 -5.57 5.02
CA ASP A 78 -17.31 -4.26 4.44
C ASP A 78 -16.35 -4.32 3.25
N TYR A 79 -15.38 -5.24 3.27
CA TYR A 79 -14.49 -5.44 2.14
C TYR A 79 -15.23 -5.96 0.92
N GLU A 80 -16.16 -6.88 1.12
CA GLU A 80 -17.02 -7.41 0.06
C GLU A 80 -17.96 -6.34 -0.51
N LEU A 81 -18.56 -5.50 0.34
CA LEU A 81 -19.36 -4.36 -0.07
C LEU A 81 -18.52 -3.32 -0.83
N PHE A 82 -17.30 -3.09 -0.38
CA PHE A 82 -16.36 -2.19 -1.07
C PHE A 82 -16.01 -2.70 -2.47
N LEU A 83 -15.73 -4.00 -2.64
CA LEU A 83 -15.48 -4.60 -3.95
C LEU A 83 -16.70 -4.53 -4.86
N ASP A 84 -17.90 -4.73 -4.33
CA ASP A 84 -19.15 -4.61 -5.08
C ASP A 84 -19.32 -3.17 -5.62
N ASN A 85 -19.11 -2.16 -4.77
CA ASN A 85 -19.10 -0.77 -5.19
C ASN A 85 -18.01 -0.48 -6.23
N LEU A 86 -16.80 -1.01 -6.04
CA LEU A 86 -15.68 -0.84 -6.97
C LEU A 86 -16.04 -1.34 -8.37
N PHE A 87 -16.62 -2.54 -8.48
CA PHE A 87 -16.93 -3.14 -9.77
C PHE A 87 -18.16 -2.51 -10.42
N LYS A 88 -19.23 -2.26 -9.65
CA LYS A 88 -20.50 -1.77 -10.19
C LYS A 88 -20.52 -0.27 -10.46
N ASN A 89 -19.95 0.53 -9.54
CA ASN A 89 -20.13 1.98 -9.57
C ASN A 89 -18.88 2.73 -10.04
N GLU A 90 -17.68 2.23 -9.74
CA GLU A 90 -16.44 2.92 -10.11
C GLU A 90 -15.89 2.43 -11.46
N LEU A 91 -15.85 1.11 -11.67
CA LEU A 91 -15.44 0.52 -12.94
C LEU A 91 -16.60 0.31 -13.93
N ILE A 92 -17.82 0.22 -13.45
CA ILE A 92 -19.06 0.03 -14.22
C ILE A 92 -18.99 -1.20 -15.15
N ILE A 93 -18.66 -2.35 -14.55
CA ILE A 93 -18.42 -3.60 -15.27
C ILE A 93 -19.31 -4.75 -14.78
N LYS A 94 -19.41 -5.78 -15.63
CA LYS A 94 -19.91 -7.10 -15.27
C LYS A 94 -18.72 -8.01 -15.05
N THR A 95 -18.53 -8.45 -13.80
CA THR A 95 -17.35 -9.20 -13.40
C THR A 95 -17.21 -10.56 -14.10
N GLU A 96 -18.31 -11.16 -14.53
CA GLU A 96 -18.30 -12.41 -15.31
C GLU A 96 -17.65 -12.28 -16.69
N GLU A 97 -17.40 -11.06 -17.16
CA GLU A 97 -16.73 -10.80 -18.44
C GLU A 97 -15.21 -10.69 -18.31
N TYR A 98 -14.70 -10.58 -17.10
CA TYR A 98 -13.28 -10.29 -16.82
C TYR A 98 -12.66 -11.29 -15.86
N GLY A 99 -11.41 -11.69 -16.12
CA GLY A 99 -10.58 -12.30 -15.07
C GLY A 99 -10.18 -11.26 -14.03
N ILE A 100 -10.00 -11.65 -12.78
CA ILE A 100 -9.62 -10.73 -11.70
C ILE A 100 -8.25 -11.08 -11.16
N PHE A 101 -7.32 -10.14 -11.24
CA PHE A 101 -5.99 -10.22 -10.67
C PHE A 101 -5.91 -9.35 -9.43
N MET A 102 -5.84 -9.97 -8.25
CA MET A 102 -5.70 -9.29 -6.96
C MET A 102 -4.24 -9.30 -6.52
N THR A 103 -3.77 -8.17 -6.00
CA THR A 103 -2.49 -8.14 -5.29
C THR A 103 -2.69 -8.61 -3.86
N GLU A 104 -1.71 -9.31 -3.30
CA GLU A 104 -1.74 -9.76 -1.91
C GLU A 104 -0.63 -9.10 -1.10
N PRO A 105 -0.93 -8.71 0.15
CA PRO A 105 0.12 -8.33 1.10
C PRO A 105 1.11 -9.47 1.34
N PRO A 106 2.36 -9.15 1.67
CA PRO A 106 3.28 -10.16 2.18
C PRO A 106 2.72 -10.88 3.40
N LEU A 107 2.95 -12.18 3.50
CA LEU A 107 2.47 -13.03 4.62
C LEU A 107 0.94 -13.14 4.74
N THR A 108 0.21 -13.07 3.63
CA THR A 108 -1.22 -13.36 3.58
C THR A 108 -1.50 -14.79 4.06
N LEU A 109 -2.46 -14.95 4.98
CA LEU A 109 -2.86 -16.26 5.48
C LEU A 109 -3.57 -17.06 4.38
N LYS A 110 -3.34 -18.39 4.34
CA LYS A 110 -4.01 -19.28 3.39
C LYS A 110 -5.53 -19.16 3.48
N SER A 111 -6.09 -19.12 4.69
CA SER A 111 -7.53 -18.96 4.92
C SER A 111 -8.09 -17.64 4.38
N SER A 112 -7.33 -16.55 4.45
CA SER A 112 -7.73 -15.26 3.86
C SER A 112 -7.75 -15.33 2.35
N ARG A 113 -6.77 -16.01 1.74
CA ARG A 113 -6.72 -16.24 0.29
C ARG A 113 -7.88 -17.11 -0.19
N GLU A 114 -8.20 -18.17 0.56
CA GLU A 114 -9.34 -19.04 0.28
C GLU A 114 -10.66 -18.28 0.34
N ARG A 115 -10.88 -17.46 1.38
CA ARG A 115 -12.09 -16.65 1.51
C ARG A 115 -12.21 -15.60 0.38
N LEU A 116 -11.11 -14.96 0.00
CA LEU A 116 -11.11 -14.06 -1.15
C LEU A 116 -11.45 -14.78 -2.45
N THR A 117 -10.88 -15.99 -2.63
CA THR A 117 -11.15 -16.85 -3.80
C THR A 117 -12.63 -17.22 -3.88
N GLU A 118 -13.25 -17.58 -2.77
CA GLU A 118 -14.68 -17.88 -2.66
C GLU A 118 -15.53 -16.66 -3.06
N ILE A 119 -15.26 -15.48 -2.51
CA ILE A 119 -15.95 -14.24 -2.85
C ILE A 119 -15.84 -13.92 -4.36
N LEU A 120 -14.65 -14.04 -4.94
CA LEU A 120 -14.42 -13.73 -6.35
C LEU A 120 -15.15 -14.70 -7.30
N PHE A 121 -15.23 -15.98 -6.94
CA PHE A 121 -15.92 -16.96 -7.77
C PHE A 121 -17.43 -17.06 -7.50
N GLU A 122 -17.87 -16.97 -6.27
CA GLU A 122 -19.29 -17.18 -5.93
C GLU A 122 -20.11 -15.90 -6.08
N LYS A 123 -19.66 -14.79 -5.51
CA LYS A 123 -20.37 -13.53 -5.58
C LYS A 123 -20.14 -12.78 -6.89
N PHE A 124 -18.88 -12.67 -7.31
CA PHE A 124 -18.53 -11.89 -8.51
C PHE A 124 -18.47 -12.73 -9.79
N ASN A 125 -18.64 -14.04 -9.69
CA ASN A 125 -18.70 -14.98 -10.81
C ASN A 125 -17.54 -14.81 -11.83
N ALA A 126 -16.34 -14.49 -11.32
CA ALA A 126 -15.17 -14.29 -12.16
C ALA A 126 -14.85 -15.57 -12.98
N PRO A 127 -14.49 -15.46 -14.26
CA PRO A 127 -14.15 -16.64 -15.11
C PRO A 127 -12.81 -17.27 -14.70
N PHE A 128 -11.89 -16.49 -14.21
CA PHE A 128 -10.63 -16.91 -13.62
C PHE A 128 -10.11 -15.84 -12.67
N ILE A 129 -9.26 -16.24 -11.76
CA ILE A 129 -8.58 -15.34 -10.83
C ILE A 129 -7.08 -15.62 -10.83
N PHE A 130 -6.31 -14.63 -10.44
CA PHE A 130 -4.90 -14.76 -10.06
C PHE A 130 -4.60 -13.89 -8.86
N THR A 131 -3.79 -14.39 -7.94
CA THR A 131 -3.33 -13.63 -6.78
C THR A 131 -1.84 -13.84 -6.59
N THR A 132 -1.12 -12.80 -6.22
CA THR A 132 0.32 -12.91 -5.92
C THR A 132 0.79 -11.79 -5.01
N ASN A 133 1.97 -11.99 -4.41
CA ASN A 133 2.63 -11.06 -3.51
C ASN A 133 2.92 -9.72 -4.19
N GLY A 134 2.47 -8.63 -3.58
CA GLY A 134 2.62 -7.28 -4.10
C GLY A 134 4.08 -6.83 -4.28
N ALA A 135 5.00 -7.28 -3.43
CA ALA A 135 6.41 -6.95 -3.58
C ALA A 135 7.04 -7.62 -4.83
N VAL A 136 6.60 -8.84 -5.18
CA VAL A 136 6.99 -9.47 -6.44
C VAL A 136 6.53 -8.63 -7.61
N LEU A 137 5.27 -8.18 -7.59
CA LEU A 137 4.74 -7.30 -8.63
C LEU A 137 5.49 -5.97 -8.70
N THR A 138 5.79 -5.39 -7.54
CA THR A 138 6.63 -4.18 -7.46
C THR A 138 7.98 -4.38 -8.16
N SER A 139 8.60 -5.54 -8.00
CA SER A 139 9.86 -5.86 -8.68
C SER A 139 9.70 -5.95 -10.20
N TYR A 140 8.60 -6.55 -10.67
CA TYR A 140 8.26 -6.55 -12.11
C TYR A 140 8.01 -5.14 -12.66
N GLY A 141 7.30 -4.30 -11.90
CA GLY A 141 7.07 -2.89 -12.26
C GLY A 141 8.35 -2.06 -12.35
N ALA A 142 9.37 -2.44 -11.57
CA ALA A 142 10.70 -1.83 -11.63
C ALA A 142 11.63 -2.48 -12.67
N PHE A 143 11.15 -3.46 -13.44
CA PHE A 143 11.97 -4.27 -14.36
C PHE A 143 13.19 -4.91 -13.69
N LYS A 144 13.00 -5.36 -12.45
CA LYS A 144 13.99 -6.09 -11.64
C LYS A 144 13.36 -7.36 -11.11
N TYR A 145 14.04 -8.48 -11.27
CA TYR A 145 13.53 -9.77 -10.81
C TYR A 145 14.14 -10.24 -9.50
N SER A 146 15.18 -9.52 -9.04
CA SER A 146 15.86 -9.79 -7.77
C SER A 146 16.27 -8.50 -7.08
N GLY A 147 16.14 -8.46 -5.75
CA GLY A 147 16.47 -7.33 -4.91
C GLY A 147 15.61 -7.26 -3.65
N PHE A 148 15.76 -6.18 -2.91
CA PHE A 148 14.93 -5.86 -1.76
C PHE A 148 13.84 -4.88 -2.19
N VAL A 149 12.60 -5.16 -1.84
CA VAL A 149 11.48 -4.23 -2.03
C VAL A 149 11.13 -3.64 -0.68
N LEU A 150 11.31 -2.32 -0.53
CA LEU A 150 10.81 -1.55 0.60
C LEU A 150 9.53 -0.84 0.17
N ASP A 151 8.41 -1.26 0.71
CA ASP A 151 7.11 -0.60 0.51
C ASP A 151 6.68 0.10 1.80
N CYS A 152 6.54 1.43 1.74
CA CYS A 152 6.01 2.23 2.84
C CYS A 152 4.59 2.69 2.48
N GLY A 153 3.61 1.96 3.00
CA GLY A 153 2.20 2.13 2.73
C GLY A 153 1.51 3.17 3.62
N TYR A 154 0.20 3.01 3.77
CA TYR A 154 -0.64 3.90 4.56
C TYR A 154 -0.52 3.63 6.06
N ASP A 155 -0.59 2.38 6.51
CA ASP A 155 -0.58 2.01 7.94
C ASP A 155 0.51 1.00 8.31
N SER A 156 1.33 0.58 7.35
CA SER A 156 2.46 -0.33 7.56
C SER A 156 3.56 -0.08 6.54
N SER A 157 4.77 -0.50 6.89
CA SER A 157 5.92 -0.57 5.99
C SER A 157 6.50 -1.98 6.01
N THR A 158 6.82 -2.51 4.83
CA THR A 158 7.32 -3.87 4.67
C THR A 158 8.60 -3.90 3.85
N VAL A 159 9.47 -4.84 4.19
CA VAL A 159 10.65 -5.19 3.39
C VAL A 159 10.54 -6.65 2.98
N VAL A 160 10.58 -6.87 1.68
CA VAL A 160 10.49 -8.20 1.09
C VAL A 160 11.70 -8.44 0.20
N PRO A 161 12.58 -9.38 0.55
CA PRO A 161 13.58 -9.85 -0.39
C PRO A 161 12.92 -10.68 -1.50
N VAL A 162 13.24 -10.38 -2.74
CA VAL A 162 12.74 -11.08 -3.93
C VAL A 162 13.93 -11.62 -4.71
N SER A 163 13.92 -12.90 -5.08
CA SER A 163 14.91 -13.50 -5.97
C SER A 163 14.23 -14.23 -7.10
N ASN A 164 14.61 -13.90 -8.34
CA ASN A 164 14.05 -14.49 -9.56
C ASN A 164 12.50 -14.49 -9.59
N GLY A 165 11.89 -13.45 -9.05
CA GLY A 165 10.42 -13.32 -8.97
C GLY A 165 9.76 -14.08 -7.81
N TYR A 166 10.52 -14.62 -6.86
CA TYR A 166 10.00 -15.31 -5.67
C TYR A 166 10.37 -14.56 -4.39
N PRO A 167 9.43 -14.36 -3.45
CA PRO A 167 9.72 -13.71 -2.18
C PRO A 167 10.37 -14.70 -1.20
N TYR A 168 11.37 -14.24 -0.46
CA TYR A 168 11.97 -14.99 0.67
C TYR A 168 11.15 -14.73 1.93
N SER A 169 10.13 -15.54 2.16
CA SER A 169 9.14 -15.34 3.23
C SER A 169 9.75 -15.30 4.64
N SER A 170 10.80 -16.08 4.91
CA SER A 170 11.50 -16.11 6.20
C SER A 170 12.26 -14.81 6.53
N CYS A 171 12.58 -14.01 5.53
CA CYS A 171 13.34 -12.76 5.67
C CYS A 171 12.46 -11.51 5.54
N ILE A 172 11.14 -11.68 5.38
CA ILE A 172 10.21 -10.56 5.33
C ILE A 172 10.17 -9.87 6.69
N GLN A 173 10.28 -8.54 6.68
CA GLN A 173 10.14 -7.70 7.85
C GLN A 173 9.00 -6.70 7.65
N THR A 174 8.19 -6.50 8.70
CA THR A 174 7.06 -5.56 8.67
C THR A 174 7.04 -4.74 9.93
N ILE A 175 6.75 -3.45 9.79
CA ILE A 175 6.49 -2.53 10.90
C ILE A 175 5.16 -1.83 10.72
N ASP A 176 4.43 -1.64 11.82
CA ASP A 176 3.16 -0.93 11.84
C ASP A 176 3.38 0.60 11.89
N VAL A 177 4.09 1.14 10.90
CA VAL A 177 4.34 2.57 10.71
C VAL A 177 4.15 2.91 9.25
N GLY A 178 3.33 3.93 8.99
CA GLY A 178 3.01 4.35 7.63
C GLY A 178 2.50 5.80 7.54
N GLY A 179 1.95 6.13 6.41
CA GLY A 179 1.48 7.48 6.10
C GLY A 179 0.33 7.97 6.99
N LYS A 180 -0.44 7.05 7.59
CA LYS A 180 -1.47 7.35 8.59
C LYS A 180 -0.84 7.93 9.84
N ASP A 181 0.19 7.26 10.37
CA ASP A 181 0.91 7.73 11.56
C ASP A 181 1.52 9.12 11.34
N VAL A 182 2.08 9.35 10.14
CA VAL A 182 2.61 10.69 9.77
C VAL A 182 1.51 11.75 9.80
N SER A 183 0.32 11.43 9.26
CA SER A 183 -0.82 12.35 9.28
C SER A 183 -1.31 12.64 10.70
N GLU A 184 -1.42 11.61 11.53
CA GLU A 184 -1.86 11.76 12.92
C GLU A 184 -0.84 12.54 13.76
N PHE A 185 0.46 12.32 13.55
CA PHE A 185 1.50 13.03 14.24
C PHE A 185 1.54 14.51 13.83
N LEU A 186 1.41 14.80 12.52
CA LEU A 186 1.30 16.15 12.01
C LEU A 186 0.07 16.87 12.59
N LEU A 187 -1.10 16.21 12.61
CA LEU A 187 -2.32 16.74 13.21
C LEU A 187 -2.10 17.13 14.67
N LYS A 188 -1.53 16.22 15.47
CA LYS A 188 -1.22 16.48 16.89
C LYS A 188 -0.31 17.69 17.08
N MET A 189 0.71 17.86 16.24
CA MET A 189 1.61 19.00 16.29
C MET A 189 0.89 20.32 15.96
N LEU A 190 0.04 20.33 14.94
CA LEU A 190 -0.70 21.53 14.54
C LEU A 190 -1.79 21.90 15.55
N VAL A 191 -2.50 20.93 16.11
CA VAL A 191 -3.47 21.16 17.20
C VAL A 191 -2.76 21.72 18.44
N LYS A 192 -1.59 21.17 18.81
CA LYS A 192 -0.77 21.72 19.91
C LYS A 192 -0.31 23.17 19.66
N LYS A 193 -0.18 23.56 18.40
CA LYS A 193 0.17 24.92 17.98
C LYS A 193 -1.03 25.89 18.01
N GLY A 194 -2.25 25.37 18.27
CA GLY A 194 -3.47 26.16 18.45
C GLY A 194 -4.41 26.18 17.24
N TYR A 195 -4.18 25.35 16.22
CA TYR A 195 -5.11 25.24 15.09
C TYR A 195 -6.32 24.37 15.45
N ASP A 196 -7.47 24.67 14.84
CA ASP A 196 -8.70 23.89 15.01
C ASP A 196 -8.54 22.47 14.45
N GLU A 197 -8.82 21.46 15.30
CA GLU A 197 -8.61 20.06 14.98
C GLU A 197 -9.42 19.60 13.77
N LYS A 198 -10.71 19.97 13.69
CA LYS A 198 -11.62 19.54 12.61
C LYS A 198 -11.15 20.12 11.27
N LYS A 199 -10.81 21.41 11.23
CA LYS A 199 -10.30 22.06 10.03
C LYS A 199 -8.99 21.46 9.53
N ILE A 200 -8.06 21.20 10.44
CA ILE A 200 -6.77 20.58 10.08
C ILE A 200 -6.97 19.12 9.65
N LYS A 201 -7.79 18.35 10.35
CA LYS A 201 -8.04 16.93 10.02
C LYS A 201 -8.55 16.78 8.58
N ASN A 202 -9.48 17.62 8.15
CA ASN A 202 -10.03 17.58 6.79
C ASN A 202 -8.98 17.93 5.71
N ASN A 203 -7.94 18.66 6.07
CA ASN A 203 -6.89 19.11 5.16
C ASN A 203 -5.53 18.41 5.39
N ILE A 204 -5.42 17.54 6.38
CA ILE A 204 -4.13 16.98 6.81
C ILE A 204 -3.38 16.25 5.70
N LYS A 205 -4.10 15.52 4.84
CA LYS A 205 -3.52 14.83 3.68
C LYS A 205 -2.88 15.83 2.72
N TYR A 206 -3.62 16.88 2.36
CA TYR A 206 -3.14 17.93 1.48
C TYR A 206 -1.90 18.64 2.04
N ILE A 207 -1.93 18.97 3.34
CA ILE A 207 -0.80 19.60 4.03
C ILE A 207 0.42 18.69 3.98
N LYS A 208 0.25 17.42 4.33
CA LYS A 208 1.31 16.42 4.35
C LYS A 208 1.94 16.23 2.96
N GLU A 209 1.12 16.01 1.94
CA GLU A 209 1.61 15.65 0.61
C GLU A 209 2.24 16.83 -0.14
N LYS A 210 1.81 18.06 0.15
CA LYS A 210 2.27 19.25 -0.56
C LYS A 210 3.45 19.95 0.10
N TYR A 211 3.51 19.96 1.44
CA TYR A 211 4.44 20.83 2.17
C TYR A 211 5.43 20.07 3.05
N CYS A 212 5.19 18.79 3.34
CA CYS A 212 6.08 18.01 4.19
C CYS A 212 7.15 17.27 3.38
N TYR A 213 8.32 17.07 3.99
CA TYR A 213 9.46 16.40 3.40
C TYR A 213 10.27 15.65 4.46
N VAL A 214 11.20 14.81 4.06
CA VAL A 214 12.20 14.17 4.94
C VAL A 214 13.45 15.04 4.97
N GLU A 215 13.87 15.48 6.16
CA GLU A 215 15.08 16.27 6.30
C GLU A 215 16.33 15.45 5.99
N ASN A 216 17.23 16.05 5.21
CA ASN A 216 18.53 15.51 4.85
C ASN A 216 19.56 16.66 4.70
N GLU A 217 20.83 16.30 4.44
CA GLU A 217 21.91 17.28 4.30
C GLU A 217 21.66 18.31 3.20
N ASN A 218 20.95 17.93 2.12
CA ASN A 218 20.71 18.80 0.96
C ASN A 218 19.61 19.82 1.20
N ASN A 219 18.59 19.47 2.00
CA ASN A 219 17.44 20.34 2.25
C ASN A 219 17.41 20.97 3.66
N SER A 220 18.42 20.72 4.49
CA SER A 220 18.52 21.23 5.87
C SER A 220 18.48 22.77 5.97
N LYS A 221 18.81 23.50 4.91
CA LYS A 221 18.67 24.97 4.86
C LYS A 221 17.20 25.38 4.86
N ASN A 222 16.32 24.63 4.23
CA ASN A 222 14.87 24.90 4.15
C ASN A 222 14.16 24.65 5.50
N SER A 223 14.80 23.94 6.42
CA SER A 223 14.22 23.66 7.74
C SER A 223 14.01 24.92 8.58
N LYS A 224 14.79 25.98 8.34
CA LYS A 224 14.72 27.26 9.05
C LYS A 224 13.63 28.21 8.56
N GLU A 225 13.08 27.97 7.37
CA GLU A 225 12.07 28.84 6.78
C GLU A 225 10.66 28.39 7.19
N THR A 226 9.80 29.33 7.59
CA THR A 226 8.38 29.07 7.83
C THR A 226 7.64 29.03 6.50
N ILE A 227 6.93 27.96 6.23
CA ILE A 227 6.00 27.88 5.09
C ILE A 227 4.64 28.43 5.53
N LYS A 228 4.15 29.45 4.83
CA LYS A 228 2.83 30.06 5.07
C LYS A 228 1.91 29.77 3.91
N PHE A 229 0.71 29.30 4.20
CA PHE A 229 -0.33 29.08 3.19
C PHE A 229 -1.72 29.16 3.80
N ASN A 230 -2.75 29.35 2.97
CA ASN A 230 -4.12 29.40 3.40
C ASN A 230 -4.85 28.10 3.03
N LEU A 231 -5.66 27.62 3.94
CA LEU A 231 -6.62 26.55 3.67
C LEU A 231 -7.78 27.11 2.80
N PRO A 232 -8.60 26.23 2.18
CA PRO A 232 -9.73 26.68 1.34
C PRO A 232 -10.73 27.58 2.07
N ASP A 233 -10.85 27.47 3.40
CA ASP A 233 -11.70 28.31 4.24
C ASP A 233 -11.05 29.65 4.65
N GLY A 234 -9.85 29.97 4.13
CA GLY A 234 -9.10 31.18 4.44
C GLY A 234 -8.24 31.11 5.71
N THR A 235 -8.25 30.00 6.45
CA THR A 235 -7.40 29.82 7.63
C THR A 235 -5.93 29.83 7.25
N GLU A 236 -5.13 30.76 7.78
CA GLU A 236 -3.69 30.81 7.58
C GLU A 236 -2.98 29.73 8.42
N ILE A 237 -2.14 28.93 7.79
CA ILE A 237 -1.33 27.90 8.43
C ILE A 237 0.15 28.26 8.29
N ASN A 238 0.87 28.17 9.40
CA ASN A 238 2.31 28.38 9.47
C ASN A 238 2.99 27.07 9.85
N LEU A 239 3.73 26.47 8.93
CA LEU A 239 4.54 25.27 9.15
C LEU A 239 5.99 25.66 9.41
N ASP A 240 6.47 25.39 10.61
CA ASP A 240 7.87 25.55 10.99
C ASP A 240 8.59 24.21 10.88
N LYS A 241 8.88 23.59 12.00
CA LYS A 241 9.52 22.28 12.07
C LYS A 241 8.54 21.11 11.80
N GLU A 242 7.25 21.33 11.89
CA GLU A 242 6.23 20.31 11.69
C GLU A 242 6.34 19.67 10.29
N LYS A 243 6.75 20.45 9.28
CA LYS A 243 6.89 20.05 7.89
C LYS A 243 7.91 18.94 7.63
N TYR A 244 8.91 18.79 8.53
CA TYR A 244 9.90 17.69 8.43
C TYR A 244 9.85 16.74 9.62
N LEU A 245 9.47 17.19 10.82
CA LEU A 245 9.35 16.33 11.99
C LEU A 245 8.28 15.24 11.82
N CYS A 246 7.20 15.52 11.08
CA CYS A 246 6.16 14.53 10.89
C CYS A 246 6.64 13.28 10.14
N SER A 247 7.54 13.43 9.20
CA SER A 247 8.09 12.32 8.42
C SER A 247 9.23 11.58 9.13
N GLU A 248 9.86 12.19 10.17
CA GLU A 248 10.91 11.55 10.97
C GLU A 248 10.45 10.26 11.63
N ILE A 249 9.15 10.11 11.93
CA ILE A 249 8.60 8.90 12.54
C ILE A 249 8.76 7.64 11.67
N LEU A 250 8.95 7.79 10.36
CA LEU A 250 9.26 6.66 9.48
C LEU A 250 10.65 6.07 9.79
N PHE A 251 11.57 6.91 10.25
CA PHE A 251 12.93 6.51 10.64
C PHE A 251 13.07 6.33 12.15
N HIS A 252 12.28 7.07 12.94
CA HIS A 252 12.31 7.17 14.40
C HIS A 252 10.91 6.97 15.03
N PRO A 253 10.32 5.74 14.96
CA PRO A 253 8.97 5.47 15.48
C PRO A 253 8.82 5.68 16.99
N GLU A 254 9.91 5.70 17.73
CA GLU A 254 9.93 6.02 19.16
C GLU A 254 9.37 7.42 19.47
N MET A 255 9.37 8.36 18.50
CA MET A 255 8.74 9.68 18.64
C MET A 255 7.22 9.62 18.82
N ILE A 256 6.61 8.50 18.46
CA ILE A 256 5.18 8.22 18.65
C ILE A 256 4.94 7.03 19.59
N ASN A 257 5.93 6.75 20.46
CA ASN A 257 5.90 5.68 21.47
C ASN A 257 5.78 4.25 20.87
N LYS A 258 6.23 4.04 19.64
CA LYS A 258 6.36 2.69 19.08
C LYS A 258 7.77 2.15 19.34
N THR A 259 7.86 0.95 19.91
CA THR A 259 9.14 0.30 20.29
C THR A 259 9.75 -0.53 19.14
N VAL A 260 9.44 -0.18 17.91
CA VAL A 260 9.94 -0.84 16.71
C VAL A 260 11.03 0.01 16.05
N GLY A 261 11.92 -0.61 15.30
CA GLY A 261 12.89 0.13 14.50
C GLY A 261 12.21 0.85 13.32
N GLY A 262 12.81 1.94 12.83
CA GLY A 262 12.33 2.63 11.64
C GLY A 262 12.60 1.84 10.35
N VAL A 263 12.18 2.39 9.22
CA VAL A 263 12.26 1.72 7.89
C VAL A 263 13.69 1.29 7.52
N ALA A 264 14.69 2.07 7.90
CA ALA A 264 16.09 1.72 7.66
C ALA A 264 16.54 0.50 8.50
N ASN A 265 16.17 0.44 9.78
CA ASN A 265 16.46 -0.69 10.64
C ASN A 265 15.75 -1.96 10.16
N THR A 266 14.49 -1.83 9.73
CA THR A 266 13.69 -2.92 9.17
C THR A 266 14.34 -3.50 7.92
N LEU A 267 14.84 -2.65 7.02
CA LEU A 267 15.58 -3.06 5.84
C LEU A 267 16.89 -3.78 6.23
N CYS A 268 17.67 -3.20 7.14
CA CYS A 268 18.91 -3.82 7.59
C CYS A 268 18.70 -5.18 8.28
N SER A 269 17.59 -5.32 9.02
CA SER A 269 17.20 -6.59 9.64
C SER A 269 16.86 -7.65 8.59
N SER A 270 16.11 -7.28 7.55
CA SER A 270 15.79 -8.17 6.43
C SER A 270 17.05 -8.62 5.67
N ILE A 271 17.96 -7.68 5.37
CA ILE A 271 19.24 -7.99 4.72
C ILE A 271 20.09 -8.94 5.58
N SER A 272 20.09 -8.73 6.89
CA SER A 272 20.88 -9.55 7.83
C SER A 272 20.30 -10.95 8.01
N ALA A 273 18.99 -11.12 7.80
CA ALA A 273 18.30 -12.41 7.90
C ALA A 273 18.61 -13.33 6.72
N ILE A 274 19.11 -12.80 5.60
CA ILE A 274 19.48 -13.61 4.44
C ILE A 274 20.76 -14.37 4.72
N ASP A 275 20.70 -15.68 4.56
CA ASP A 275 21.82 -16.57 4.75
C ASP A 275 22.97 -16.25 3.77
N HIS A 276 24.22 -16.51 4.22
CA HIS A 276 25.42 -16.19 3.45
C HIS A 276 25.45 -16.87 2.07
N PHE A 277 24.84 -18.06 1.95
CA PHE A 277 24.77 -18.82 0.69
C PHE A 277 23.81 -18.21 -0.32
N THR A 278 22.72 -17.59 0.15
CA THR A 278 21.71 -16.97 -0.72
C THR A 278 22.01 -15.52 -1.08
N LYS A 279 22.99 -14.89 -0.41
CA LYS A 279 23.39 -13.50 -0.71
C LYS A 279 23.78 -13.26 -2.17
N ASN A 280 24.36 -14.27 -2.83
CA ASN A 280 24.78 -14.17 -4.23
C ASN A 280 23.58 -14.16 -5.21
N GLU A 281 22.40 -14.64 -4.78
CA GLU A 281 21.17 -14.63 -5.59
C GLU A 281 20.53 -13.24 -5.66
N PHE A 282 20.88 -12.34 -4.71
CA PHE A 282 20.46 -10.94 -4.71
C PHE A 282 21.45 -10.09 -5.51
N GLU A 283 21.67 -10.46 -6.78
CA GLU A 283 22.58 -9.77 -7.68
C GLU A 283 22.32 -8.26 -7.72
N GLY A 284 23.44 -7.51 -7.57
CA GLY A 284 23.45 -6.06 -7.71
C GLY A 284 22.89 -5.27 -6.53
N ASN A 285 22.58 -5.91 -5.39
CA ASN A 285 22.07 -5.22 -4.19
C ASN A 285 20.99 -4.16 -4.51
N ASN A 286 20.06 -4.49 -5.41
CA ASN A 286 18.98 -3.59 -5.77
C ASN A 286 18.05 -3.37 -4.59
N LEU A 287 17.76 -2.11 -4.27
CA LEU A 287 16.71 -1.70 -3.36
C LEU A 287 15.65 -0.94 -4.14
N ILE A 288 14.50 -1.55 -4.31
CA ILE A 288 13.34 -0.95 -4.97
C ILE A 288 12.49 -0.28 -3.90
N ILE A 289 12.28 1.03 -4.03
CA ILE A 289 11.46 1.81 -3.10
C ILE A 289 10.07 1.97 -3.69
N ALA A 290 9.04 1.61 -2.91
CA ALA A 290 7.63 1.70 -3.27
C ALA A 290 6.77 2.24 -2.13
N GLY A 291 5.50 2.52 -2.45
CA GLY A 291 4.51 3.02 -1.50
C GLY A 291 4.44 4.53 -1.41
N GLY A 292 3.23 5.04 -1.11
CA GLY A 292 2.93 6.47 -1.10
C GLY A 292 3.74 7.26 -0.07
N SER A 293 4.10 6.63 1.08
CA SER A 293 4.88 7.29 2.14
C SER A 293 6.36 7.48 1.79
N THR A 294 6.83 6.89 0.70
CA THR A 294 8.19 7.11 0.18
C THR A 294 8.30 8.33 -0.73
N LEU A 295 7.16 8.93 -1.12
CA LEU A 295 7.12 10.07 -2.04
C LEU A 295 7.61 11.38 -1.42
N PHE A 296 7.77 11.43 -0.11
CA PHE A 296 8.37 12.59 0.53
C PHE A 296 9.72 12.93 -0.12
N ASP A 297 9.89 14.20 -0.45
CA ASP A 297 11.18 14.73 -0.90
C ASP A 297 12.26 14.44 0.15
N GLY A 298 13.43 13.99 -0.30
CA GLY A 298 14.54 13.63 0.60
C GLY A 298 14.49 12.22 1.21
N PHE A 299 13.42 11.45 0.99
CA PHE A 299 13.29 10.10 1.59
C PHE A 299 14.43 9.15 1.18
N SER A 300 14.74 9.08 -0.11
CA SER A 300 15.76 8.16 -0.64
C SER A 300 17.17 8.52 -0.17
N GLU A 301 17.48 9.80 -0.13
CA GLU A 301 18.75 10.34 0.34
C GLU A 301 18.93 10.04 1.83
N ARG A 302 17.90 10.28 2.63
CA ARG A 302 17.93 9.97 4.06
C ARG A 302 18.09 8.47 4.29
N LEU A 303 17.33 7.63 3.59
CA LEU A 303 17.43 6.19 3.69
C LEU A 303 18.86 5.70 3.40
N LYS A 304 19.50 6.24 2.34
CA LYS A 304 20.90 5.92 1.99
C LYS A 304 21.87 6.26 3.14
N VAL A 305 21.67 7.40 3.80
CA VAL A 305 22.50 7.81 4.95
C VAL A 305 22.30 6.86 6.13
N GLU A 306 21.05 6.52 6.46
CA GLU A 306 20.74 5.64 7.59
C GLU A 306 21.30 4.21 7.38
N ILE A 307 21.17 3.65 6.17
CA ILE A 307 21.79 2.37 5.81
C ILE A 307 23.31 2.45 5.96
N GLY A 308 23.91 3.56 5.51
CA GLY A 308 25.36 3.77 5.63
C GLY A 308 25.84 3.79 7.09
N LYS A 309 25.07 4.38 7.99
CA LYS A 309 25.36 4.38 9.44
C LYS A 309 25.35 2.95 10.01
N TYR A 310 24.33 2.16 9.66
CA TYR A 310 24.16 0.80 10.16
C TYR A 310 25.35 -0.11 9.78
N TYR A 311 25.81 -0.02 8.55
CA TYR A 311 26.91 -0.87 8.03
C TYR A 311 28.30 -0.24 8.11
N GLY A 312 28.48 0.84 8.89
CA GLY A 312 29.78 1.50 9.07
C GLY A 312 30.39 2.02 7.76
N GLY A 313 29.57 2.49 6.84
CA GLY A 313 29.98 3.07 5.56
C GLY A 313 30.26 2.07 4.44
N LYS A 314 30.43 0.78 4.74
CA LYS A 314 30.81 -0.24 3.73
C LYS A 314 29.77 -0.54 2.65
N TYR A 315 28.48 -0.30 2.93
CA TYR A 315 27.37 -0.59 2.02
C TYR A 315 26.79 0.63 1.31
N LYS A 316 27.21 1.85 1.69
CA LYS A 316 26.69 3.12 1.16
C LYS A 316 26.73 3.19 -0.38
N ASP A 317 27.79 2.62 -0.96
CA ASP A 317 28.04 2.66 -2.42
C ASP A 317 27.72 1.34 -3.14
N ARG A 318 27.32 0.29 -2.38
CA ARG A 318 27.02 -1.03 -2.96
C ARG A 318 25.52 -1.24 -3.22
N MET A 319 24.66 -0.48 -2.58
CA MET A 319 23.21 -0.62 -2.75
C MET A 319 22.72 0.31 -3.86
N ASN A 320 22.17 -0.28 -4.91
CA ASN A 320 21.54 0.43 -6.01
C ASN A 320 20.10 0.76 -5.64
N ILE A 321 19.84 2.00 -5.20
CA ILE A 321 18.49 2.45 -4.83
C ILE A 321 17.74 2.85 -6.09
N ILE A 322 16.63 2.14 -6.34
CA ILE A 322 15.76 2.34 -7.50
C ILE A 322 14.52 3.11 -7.05
N THR A 323 14.40 4.34 -7.54
CA THR A 323 13.25 5.21 -7.32
C THR A 323 12.57 5.51 -8.63
N ILE A 324 11.33 5.07 -8.77
CA ILE A 324 10.48 5.36 -9.92
C ILE A 324 9.50 6.45 -9.50
N LYS A 325 9.18 7.37 -10.41
CA LYS A 325 8.28 8.49 -10.10
C LYS A 325 6.91 8.01 -9.62
N GLU A 326 6.36 7.01 -10.30
CA GLU A 326 5.06 6.41 -10.05
C GLU A 326 5.11 5.29 -8.99
N ARG A 327 6.09 5.31 -8.07
CA ARG A 327 6.33 4.23 -7.10
C ARG A 327 5.20 3.97 -6.12
N ASN A 328 4.25 4.88 -5.99
CA ASN A 328 3.00 4.65 -5.27
C ASN A 328 2.05 3.70 -6.02
N ASN A 329 2.20 3.55 -7.35
CA ASN A 329 1.40 2.66 -8.20
C ASN A 329 2.20 1.46 -8.72
N LEU A 330 3.46 1.31 -8.29
CA LEU A 330 4.40 0.36 -8.90
C LEU A 330 3.94 -1.10 -8.77
N GLN A 331 3.27 -1.44 -7.68
CA GLN A 331 2.66 -2.75 -7.48
C GLN A 331 1.58 -3.04 -8.53
N TRP A 332 0.69 -2.08 -8.79
CA TRP A 332 -0.34 -2.19 -9.81
C TRP A 332 0.25 -2.22 -11.24
N ILE A 333 1.24 -1.38 -11.52
CA ILE A 333 1.97 -1.35 -12.80
C ILE A 333 2.65 -2.69 -13.06
N GLY A 334 3.27 -3.27 -12.04
CA GLY A 334 3.89 -4.59 -12.12
C GLY A 334 2.87 -5.70 -12.39
N ALA A 335 1.69 -5.64 -11.77
CA ALA A 335 0.60 -6.57 -12.06
C ALA A 335 0.12 -6.44 -13.51
N SER A 336 0.00 -5.20 -14.01
CA SER A 336 -0.35 -4.93 -15.42
C SER A 336 0.69 -5.52 -16.37
N THR A 337 1.97 -5.31 -16.10
CA THR A 337 3.06 -5.87 -16.90
C THR A 337 3.08 -7.41 -16.85
N PHE A 338 2.94 -7.99 -15.65
CA PHE A 338 2.95 -9.44 -15.46
C PHE A 338 1.79 -10.13 -16.18
N SER A 339 0.61 -9.54 -16.18
CA SER A 339 -0.59 -10.08 -16.84
C SER A 339 -0.46 -10.22 -18.36
N LEU A 340 0.49 -9.52 -18.99
CA LEU A 340 0.77 -9.61 -20.43
C LEU A 340 1.73 -10.74 -20.79
N MET A 341 2.38 -11.36 -19.82
CA MET A 341 3.32 -12.46 -20.07
C MET A 341 2.57 -13.71 -20.55
N GLN A 342 3.17 -14.45 -21.47
CA GLN A 342 2.58 -15.67 -22.02
C GLN A 342 2.26 -16.72 -20.94
N ILE A 343 3.07 -16.78 -19.88
CA ILE A 343 2.90 -17.71 -18.75
C ILE A 343 1.66 -17.40 -17.91
N PHE A 344 1.19 -16.14 -17.90
CA PHE A 344 0.13 -15.68 -17.02
C PHE A 344 -1.14 -16.54 -17.07
N LYS A 345 -1.61 -16.86 -18.28
CA LYS A 345 -2.82 -17.70 -18.46
C LYS A 345 -2.73 -19.05 -17.76
N GLY A 346 -1.54 -19.67 -17.76
CA GLY A 346 -1.29 -20.95 -17.10
C GLY A 346 -1.26 -20.88 -15.57
N LEU A 347 -1.02 -19.68 -15.03
CA LEU A 347 -0.95 -19.44 -13.58
C LEU A 347 -2.32 -19.08 -12.98
N CYS A 348 -3.32 -18.73 -13.80
CA CYS A 348 -4.64 -18.38 -13.31
C CYS A 348 -5.41 -19.60 -12.81
N THR A 349 -6.10 -19.47 -11.69
CA THR A 349 -7.10 -20.44 -11.22
C THR A 349 -8.39 -20.20 -11.96
N THR A 350 -8.92 -21.22 -12.64
CA THR A 350 -10.13 -21.13 -13.44
C THR A 350 -11.38 -21.44 -12.62
N LYS A 351 -12.56 -21.01 -13.10
CA LYS A 351 -13.84 -21.37 -12.50
C LYS A 351 -14.06 -22.89 -12.47
N GLU A 352 -13.56 -23.63 -13.47
CA GLU A 352 -13.62 -25.08 -13.53
C GLU A 352 -12.77 -25.73 -12.43
N GLU A 353 -11.52 -25.25 -12.22
CA GLU A 353 -10.67 -25.74 -11.12
C GLU A 353 -11.31 -25.45 -9.76
N TYR A 354 -11.90 -24.26 -9.59
CA TYR A 354 -12.63 -23.92 -8.38
C TYR A 354 -13.83 -24.85 -8.14
N ASN A 355 -14.62 -25.13 -9.16
CA ASN A 355 -15.78 -26.03 -9.04
C ASN A 355 -15.37 -27.46 -8.66
N ASN A 356 -14.17 -27.91 -9.08
CA ASN A 356 -13.67 -29.27 -8.80
C ASN A 356 -12.98 -29.36 -7.42
N TYR A 357 -12.29 -28.32 -6.96
CA TYR A 357 -11.42 -28.39 -5.78
C TYR A 357 -11.80 -27.40 -4.67
N GLY A 358 -12.80 -26.56 -4.90
CA GLY A 358 -13.20 -25.50 -3.95
C GLY A 358 -12.17 -24.39 -3.82
N PRO A 359 -12.25 -23.58 -2.74
CA PRO A 359 -11.37 -22.43 -2.52
C PRO A 359 -9.89 -22.77 -2.45
N THR A 360 -9.54 -24.00 -2.07
CA THR A 360 -8.15 -24.46 -1.96
C THR A 360 -7.45 -24.60 -3.33
N ALA A 361 -8.19 -24.59 -4.44
CA ALA A 361 -7.64 -24.60 -5.80
C ALA A 361 -6.60 -23.51 -6.05
N VAL A 362 -6.77 -22.35 -5.39
CA VAL A 362 -5.85 -21.20 -5.51
C VAL A 362 -4.41 -21.55 -5.08
N HIS A 363 -4.23 -22.47 -4.12
CA HIS A 363 -2.89 -22.85 -3.63
C HIS A 363 -2.08 -23.67 -4.64
N ASN A 364 -2.72 -24.29 -5.62
CA ASN A 364 -2.03 -25.01 -6.68
C ASN A 364 -1.30 -24.07 -7.65
N LYS A 365 -1.65 -22.79 -7.64
CA LYS A 365 -1.11 -21.75 -8.53
C LYS A 365 -0.36 -20.63 -7.79
N CYS A 366 -0.54 -20.52 -6.46
CA CYS A 366 0.14 -19.57 -5.59
C CYS A 366 1.23 -20.28 -4.79
N PHE A 367 2.48 -20.09 -5.16
CA PHE A 367 3.64 -20.80 -4.63
C PHE A 367 4.33 -20.11 -3.43
N TYR A 368 3.62 -19.38 -2.60
CA TYR A 368 4.22 -18.62 -1.49
C TYR A 368 3.75 -19.09 -0.13
#